data_419b9e2d3910b286c36dad7bc1332760
#
_entry.id   419b9e2d3910b286c36dad7bc1332760
#
_cell.length_a   1.000
_cell.length_b   1.000
_cell.length_c   1.000
_cell.angle_alpha   90.00
_cell.angle_beta   90.00
_cell.angle_gamma   90.00
#
_symmetry.space_group_name_H-M   'P 1'
#
loop_
_entity.id
_entity.type
_entity.pdbx_description
1 polymer ?
#
loop_
_entity_poly.entity_id
_entity_poly.type
_entity_poly.pdbx_seq_one_letter_code
_entity_poly.pdbx_strand_id
1 'polypeptide(L)'
;MKIAVIQMNSISDVSANISKARALIDRAAGQEGPDWLCLPEHWNWAGGSTKDKVANADTIPGGPAYAAAQELAARHKIWVHAGSIMERAKGEPKVHNTTVVFDRTGKEVAVYRKIHLFDITLADGTAYRESASVIPGREVVTYDCEGLKVGCAICYDLRFPELFQALAAKGAELIALPSSFTLQTGKDHWDVLCRARAIETETYFAAPGQCGSFIAPGNERRFTYGHSLIADPWGHIIAKSSDGEGFACARIDMAFLKQCRAGIPVADHKVIGREMEPVRLGKRPSSG
;
A
#
# COMPACT_ATOMS: atom_id res chain seq x y z
N MET A 1 -4.82 4.41 -18.51
CA MET A 1 -3.99 5.09 -17.50
C MET A 1 -2.66 4.34 -17.37
N LYS A 2 -1.53 5.03 -17.30
CA LYS A 2 -0.21 4.43 -17.04
C LYS A 2 0.13 4.65 -15.56
N ILE A 3 0.51 3.59 -14.86
CA ILE A 3 0.83 3.65 -13.43
C ILE A 3 2.27 3.27 -13.17
N ALA A 4 2.86 3.81 -12.10
CA ALA A 4 4.22 3.52 -11.65
C ALA A 4 4.27 3.17 -10.17
N VAL A 5 5.11 2.23 -9.81
CA VAL A 5 5.46 1.90 -8.42
C VAL A 5 6.94 2.17 -8.19
N ILE A 6 7.26 2.94 -7.16
CA ILE A 6 8.62 3.32 -6.80
C ILE A 6 9.21 2.30 -5.82
N GLN A 7 10.46 1.95 -6.04
CA GLN A 7 11.28 1.15 -5.13
C GLN A 7 12.43 2.01 -4.60
N MET A 8 12.52 2.15 -3.29
CA MET A 8 13.59 2.94 -2.67
C MET A 8 14.08 2.33 -1.37
N ASN A 9 15.24 2.78 -0.92
CA ASN A 9 15.80 2.47 0.40
C ASN A 9 15.74 3.70 1.29
N SER A 10 14.81 3.72 2.24
CA SER A 10 14.72 4.78 3.23
C SER A 10 15.62 4.50 4.43
N ILE A 11 16.17 5.56 5.00
CA ILE A 11 17.04 5.55 6.18
C ILE A 11 16.50 6.50 7.27
N SER A 12 17.17 6.59 8.40
CA SER A 12 16.81 7.51 9.50
C SER A 12 17.28 8.96 9.24
N ASP A 13 16.95 9.48 8.04
CA ASP A 13 17.21 10.87 7.61
C ASP A 13 16.10 11.33 6.66
N VAL A 14 15.21 12.20 7.17
CA VAL A 14 14.06 12.73 6.42
C VAL A 14 14.49 13.47 5.15
N SER A 15 15.50 14.32 5.25
CA SER A 15 15.95 15.16 4.12
C SER A 15 16.55 14.32 3.00
N ALA A 16 17.39 13.34 3.34
CA ALA A 16 17.97 12.41 2.39
C ALA A 16 16.90 11.57 1.69
N ASN A 17 15.90 11.08 2.45
CA ASN A 17 14.80 10.28 1.89
C ASN A 17 13.92 11.11 0.96
N ILE A 18 13.57 12.36 1.33
CA ILE A 18 12.80 13.27 0.46
C ILE A 18 13.57 13.56 -0.83
N SER A 19 14.88 13.84 -0.73
CA SER A 19 15.73 14.09 -1.92
C SER A 19 15.76 12.89 -2.84
N LYS A 20 15.87 11.68 -2.30
CA LYS A 20 15.84 10.42 -3.03
C LYS A 20 14.47 10.19 -3.71
N ALA A 21 13.38 10.37 -2.98
CA ALA A 21 12.03 10.24 -3.53
C ALA A 21 11.81 11.21 -4.70
N ARG A 22 12.26 12.47 -4.57
CA ARG A 22 12.23 13.47 -5.64
C ARG A 22 12.97 12.98 -6.88
N ALA A 23 14.21 12.53 -6.73
CA ALA A 23 15.02 12.05 -7.85
C ALA A 23 14.37 10.84 -8.56
N LEU A 24 13.78 9.91 -7.81
CA LEU A 24 13.10 8.74 -8.38
C LEU A 24 11.82 9.12 -9.11
N ILE A 25 11.02 10.04 -8.55
CA ILE A 25 9.79 10.54 -9.18
C ILE A 25 10.13 11.34 -10.44
N ASP A 26 11.12 12.25 -10.36
CA ASP A 26 11.57 13.04 -11.52
C ASP A 26 12.02 12.12 -12.67
N ARG A 27 12.76 11.06 -12.35
CA ARG A 27 13.20 10.06 -13.33
C ARG A 27 12.01 9.27 -13.92
N ALA A 28 11.09 8.80 -13.09
CA ALA A 28 9.91 8.09 -13.55
C ALA A 28 9.02 8.98 -14.44
N ALA A 29 8.80 10.22 -14.04
CA ALA A 29 8.03 11.20 -14.80
C ALA A 29 8.69 11.52 -16.15
N GLY A 30 10.02 11.72 -16.16
CA GLY A 30 10.75 12.06 -17.38
C GLY A 30 10.92 10.90 -18.37
N GLN A 31 11.07 9.67 -17.89
CA GLN A 31 11.29 8.49 -18.73
C GLN A 31 10.01 7.82 -19.19
N GLU A 32 9.00 7.75 -18.32
CA GLU A 32 7.82 6.95 -18.53
C GLU A 32 6.52 7.77 -18.61
N GLY A 33 6.47 8.95 -18.02
CA GLY A 33 5.29 9.82 -18.00
C GLY A 33 4.06 9.10 -17.43
N PRO A 34 4.10 8.58 -16.19
CA PRO A 34 2.94 7.92 -15.61
C PRO A 34 1.84 8.93 -15.29
N ASP A 35 0.59 8.48 -15.34
CA ASP A 35 -0.57 9.26 -14.89
C ASP A 35 -0.72 9.23 -13.36
N TRP A 36 -0.32 8.11 -12.75
CA TRP A 36 -0.42 7.81 -11.32
C TRP A 36 0.85 7.13 -10.83
N LEU A 37 1.30 7.47 -9.63
CA LEU A 37 2.52 6.95 -9.05
C LEU A 37 2.31 6.65 -7.57
N CYS A 38 2.93 5.55 -7.09
CA CYS A 38 2.92 5.16 -5.69
C CYS A 38 4.32 5.02 -5.12
N LEU A 39 4.58 5.70 -3.98
CA LEU A 39 5.77 5.54 -3.15
C LEU A 39 5.62 4.35 -2.20
N PRO A 40 6.71 3.76 -1.66
CA PRO A 40 6.62 2.67 -0.70
C PRO A 40 6.23 3.13 0.72
N GLU A 41 6.01 2.18 1.63
CA GLU A 41 5.79 2.43 3.06
C GLU A 41 7.03 3.06 3.70
N HIS A 42 6.84 3.98 4.66
CA HIS A 42 7.91 4.63 5.40
C HIS A 42 8.94 5.37 4.53
N TRP A 43 8.50 5.92 3.41
CA TRP A 43 9.41 6.55 2.46
C TRP A 43 10.13 7.78 3.02
N ASN A 44 9.58 8.43 4.05
CA ASN A 44 10.22 9.58 4.69
C ASN A 44 11.17 9.20 5.84
N TRP A 45 10.98 8.02 6.48
CA TRP A 45 11.80 7.62 7.63
C TRP A 45 11.78 6.11 7.85
N ALA A 46 12.94 5.48 7.93
CA ALA A 46 13.08 4.07 8.32
C ALA A 46 14.17 3.89 9.39
N GLY A 47 13.91 3.03 10.39
CA GLY A 47 14.85 2.75 11.47
C GLY A 47 14.64 3.63 12.71
N GLY A 48 15.69 3.74 13.53
CA GLY A 48 15.68 4.49 14.78
C GLY A 48 14.79 3.88 15.88
N SER A 49 14.80 4.51 17.04
CA SER A 49 13.96 4.13 18.19
C SER A 49 12.53 4.68 18.03
N THR A 50 11.61 4.25 18.91
CA THR A 50 10.27 4.86 19.02
C THR A 50 10.34 6.36 19.26
N LYS A 51 11.30 6.82 20.09
CA LYS A 51 11.51 8.25 20.35
C LYS A 51 11.92 8.99 19.07
N ASP A 52 12.81 8.40 18.26
CA ASP A 52 13.25 8.99 16.99
C ASP A 52 12.09 9.06 15.99
N LYS A 53 11.26 8.02 15.90
CA LYS A 53 10.05 8.02 15.06
C LYS A 53 9.11 9.16 15.42
N VAL A 54 8.80 9.34 16.71
CA VAL A 54 7.90 10.40 17.18
C VAL A 54 8.52 11.78 16.95
N ALA A 55 9.83 11.94 17.18
CA ALA A 55 10.54 13.21 16.97
C ALA A 55 10.53 13.64 15.50
N ASN A 56 10.68 12.68 14.57
CA ASN A 56 10.73 12.91 13.13
C ASN A 56 9.38 12.66 12.42
N ALA A 57 8.31 12.49 13.19
CA ALA A 57 6.97 12.31 12.64
C ALA A 57 6.50 13.60 11.95
N ASP A 58 5.89 13.42 10.79
CA ASP A 58 5.38 14.50 9.97
C ASP A 58 4.04 15.03 10.48
N THR A 59 3.71 16.24 10.12
CA THR A 59 2.39 16.84 10.37
C THR A 59 1.55 16.72 9.11
N ILE A 60 0.34 16.22 9.25
CA ILE A 60 -0.63 16.12 8.15
C ILE A 60 -1.84 17.01 8.50
N PRO A 61 -2.15 18.01 7.67
CA PRO A 61 -1.36 18.52 6.54
C PRO A 61 -0.14 19.35 6.96
N GLY A 62 0.84 19.53 6.06
CA GLY A 62 1.83 20.62 6.12
C GLY A 62 3.25 20.25 6.53
N GLY A 63 3.55 19.01 6.89
CA GLY A 63 4.93 18.58 7.21
C GLY A 63 5.83 18.42 5.97
N PRO A 64 7.16 18.22 6.13
CA PRO A 64 8.12 18.20 5.02
C PRO A 64 7.84 17.14 3.96
N ALA A 65 7.51 15.91 4.37
CA ALA A 65 7.21 14.83 3.44
C ALA A 65 5.85 15.05 2.76
N TYR A 66 4.84 15.49 3.51
CA TYR A 66 3.55 15.90 2.96
C TYR A 66 3.72 16.96 1.86
N ALA A 67 4.44 18.06 2.19
CA ALA A 67 4.67 19.17 1.26
C ALA A 67 5.47 18.73 0.02
N ALA A 68 6.45 17.84 0.19
CA ALA A 68 7.23 17.32 -0.93
C ALA A 68 6.37 16.49 -1.90
N ALA A 69 5.52 15.59 -1.38
CA ALA A 69 4.63 14.79 -2.21
C ALA A 69 3.58 15.64 -2.94
N GLN A 70 3.02 16.64 -2.25
CA GLN A 70 2.09 17.61 -2.81
C GLN A 70 2.71 18.41 -3.97
N GLU A 71 3.91 18.94 -3.75
CA GLU A 71 4.64 19.72 -4.76
C GLU A 71 5.00 18.85 -5.98
N LEU A 72 5.44 17.61 -5.78
CA LEU A 72 5.76 16.67 -6.86
C LEU A 72 4.53 16.33 -7.71
N ALA A 73 3.37 16.12 -7.09
CA ALA A 73 2.12 15.89 -7.80
C ALA A 73 1.77 17.09 -8.72
N ALA A 74 1.79 18.31 -8.18
CA ALA A 74 1.49 19.52 -8.93
C ALA A 74 2.53 19.81 -10.04
N ARG A 75 3.82 19.65 -9.75
CA ARG A 75 4.93 19.92 -10.67
C ARG A 75 4.89 19.02 -11.90
N HIS A 76 4.69 17.72 -11.69
CA HIS A 76 4.64 16.74 -12.78
C HIS A 76 3.24 16.54 -13.36
N LYS A 77 2.21 17.12 -12.76
CA LYS A 77 0.80 16.95 -13.12
C LYS A 77 0.40 15.46 -13.13
N ILE A 78 0.82 14.71 -12.12
CA ILE A 78 0.53 13.29 -11.91
C ILE A 78 -0.21 13.07 -10.59
N TRP A 79 -0.98 12.01 -10.49
CA TRP A 79 -1.51 11.55 -9.23
C TRP A 79 -0.38 10.93 -8.39
N VAL A 80 -0.26 11.35 -7.13
CA VAL A 80 0.74 10.80 -6.20
C VAL A 80 0.03 10.13 -5.02
N HIS A 81 0.04 8.81 -5.00
CA HIS A 81 -0.23 8.02 -3.80
C HIS A 81 1.06 8.00 -2.98
N ALA A 82 1.14 8.85 -1.97
CA ALA A 82 2.40 9.18 -1.30
C ALA A 82 2.84 8.08 -0.31
N GLY A 83 2.79 6.82 -0.73
CA GLY A 83 3.26 5.69 0.05
C GLY A 83 2.72 5.69 1.47
N SER A 84 3.60 5.64 2.46
CA SER A 84 3.20 6.05 3.80
C SER A 84 4.29 6.82 4.55
N ILE A 85 3.85 7.69 5.45
CA ILE A 85 4.67 8.49 6.33
C ILE A 85 4.25 8.30 7.79
N MET A 86 5.17 8.54 8.73
CA MET A 86 4.84 8.61 10.14
C MET A 86 4.13 9.93 10.42
N GLU A 87 2.83 9.90 10.66
CA GLU A 87 2.00 11.05 11.01
C GLU A 87 2.02 11.27 12.52
N ARG A 88 2.29 12.49 12.96
CA ARG A 88 2.19 12.88 14.36
C ARG A 88 0.73 12.84 14.83
N ALA A 89 0.43 11.96 15.79
CA ALA A 89 -0.88 11.93 16.42
C ALA A 89 -1.00 13.05 17.44
N LYS A 90 -2.05 13.87 17.30
CA LYS A 90 -2.26 15.05 18.16
C LYS A 90 -2.57 14.61 19.59
N GLY A 91 -1.74 15.05 20.54
CA GLY A 91 -1.93 14.75 21.98
C GLY A 91 -1.49 13.36 22.40
N GLU A 92 -0.90 12.55 21.51
CA GLU A 92 -0.49 11.20 21.78
C GLU A 92 1.04 11.03 21.71
N PRO A 93 1.62 10.14 22.52
CA PRO A 93 3.06 9.83 22.45
C PRO A 93 3.43 8.88 21.29
N LYS A 94 2.48 8.53 20.45
CA LYS A 94 2.61 7.63 19.29
C LYS A 94 2.31 8.36 18.00
N VAL A 95 2.51 7.67 16.89
CA VAL A 95 2.26 8.17 15.53
C VAL A 95 1.21 7.29 14.82
N HIS A 96 0.69 7.74 13.68
CA HIS A 96 0.02 6.88 12.72
C HIS A 96 0.97 6.55 11.56
N ASN A 97 0.76 5.41 10.93
CA ASN A 97 1.37 5.05 9.65
C ASN A 97 0.36 5.41 8.56
N THR A 98 0.61 6.48 7.82
CA THR A 98 -0.44 7.19 7.06
C THR A 98 -0.05 7.38 5.60
N THR A 99 -0.92 6.95 4.70
CA THR A 99 -0.92 7.33 3.29
C THR A 99 -1.68 8.64 3.11
N VAL A 100 -1.12 9.52 2.28
CA VAL A 100 -1.82 10.70 1.76
C VAL A 100 -1.81 10.61 0.23
N VAL A 101 -2.90 11.01 -0.41
CA VAL A 101 -3.03 10.99 -1.86
C VAL A 101 -3.28 12.40 -2.39
N PHE A 102 -2.54 12.76 -3.43
CA PHE A 102 -2.65 14.06 -4.11
C PHE A 102 -3.05 13.88 -5.57
N ASP A 103 -3.97 14.71 -6.03
CA ASP A 103 -4.32 14.82 -7.45
C ASP A 103 -3.25 15.59 -8.25
N ARG A 104 -3.45 15.74 -9.57
CA ARG A 104 -2.53 16.42 -10.49
C ARG A 104 -2.29 17.90 -10.17
N THR A 105 -3.12 18.49 -9.31
CA THR A 105 -2.99 19.89 -8.89
C THR A 105 -2.27 20.03 -7.54
N GLY A 106 -1.95 18.90 -6.89
CA GLY A 106 -1.43 18.85 -5.54
C GLY A 106 -2.51 18.98 -4.45
N LYS A 107 -3.79 18.84 -4.81
CA LYS A 107 -4.88 18.83 -3.82
C LYS A 107 -4.91 17.46 -3.14
N GLU A 108 -4.97 17.44 -1.80
CA GLU A 108 -5.23 16.24 -1.03
C GLU A 108 -6.63 15.69 -1.33
N VAL A 109 -6.72 14.41 -1.66
CA VAL A 109 -7.98 13.74 -2.03
C VAL A 109 -8.33 12.57 -1.12
N ALA A 110 -7.34 11.97 -0.45
CA ALA A 110 -7.56 10.88 0.49
C ALA A 110 -6.45 10.80 1.54
N VAL A 111 -6.83 10.33 2.73
CA VAL A 111 -5.93 9.97 3.83
C VAL A 111 -6.33 8.60 4.34
N TYR A 112 -5.37 7.67 4.42
CA TYR A 112 -5.57 6.34 4.97
C TYR A 112 -4.55 6.06 6.07
N ARG A 113 -5.00 5.62 7.25
CA ARG A 113 -4.16 5.16 8.34
C ARG A 113 -4.17 3.64 8.41
N LYS A 114 -2.99 3.03 8.43
CA LYS A 114 -2.81 1.58 8.47
C LYS A 114 -3.65 0.93 9.57
N ILE A 115 -4.43 -0.08 9.22
CA ILE A 115 -5.35 -0.76 10.14
C ILE A 115 -4.61 -1.85 10.90
N HIS A 116 -3.87 -2.74 10.20
CA HIS A 116 -3.23 -3.90 10.81
C HIS A 116 -1.76 -3.61 11.10
N LEU A 117 -1.39 -3.65 12.38
CA LEU A 117 -0.04 -3.35 12.84
C LEU A 117 0.83 -4.61 12.88
N PHE A 118 2.11 -4.46 12.53
CA PHE A 118 3.07 -5.55 12.39
C PHE A 118 3.66 -5.94 13.74
N ASP A 119 2.91 -6.73 14.51
CA ASP A 119 3.32 -7.28 15.81
C ASP A 119 3.55 -8.78 15.63
N ILE A 120 4.81 -9.18 15.38
CA ILE A 120 5.18 -10.57 15.17
C ILE A 120 6.46 -10.94 15.92
N THR A 121 6.69 -12.24 16.04
CA THR A 121 7.99 -12.81 16.41
C THR A 121 8.35 -13.88 15.40
N LEU A 122 9.50 -13.75 14.77
CA LEU A 122 10.03 -14.71 13.80
C LEU A 122 10.64 -15.92 14.50
N ALA A 123 10.89 -17.01 13.75
CA ALA A 123 11.44 -18.24 14.30
C ALA A 123 12.85 -18.08 14.91
N ASP A 124 13.63 -17.11 14.42
CA ASP A 124 14.95 -16.75 14.94
C ASP A 124 14.91 -15.87 16.21
N GLY A 125 13.70 -15.58 16.72
CA GLY A 125 13.48 -14.72 17.89
C GLY A 125 13.38 -13.22 17.56
N THR A 126 13.62 -12.80 16.32
CA THR A 126 13.47 -11.39 15.92
C THR A 126 12.03 -10.94 16.12
N ALA A 127 11.84 -9.92 16.95
CA ALA A 127 10.51 -9.38 17.25
C ALA A 127 10.28 -8.03 16.62
N TYR A 128 9.07 -7.84 16.11
CA TYR A 128 8.54 -6.55 15.67
C TYR A 128 7.34 -6.19 16.54
N ARG A 129 7.25 -4.95 16.98
CA ARG A 129 6.16 -4.44 17.83
C ARG A 129 5.76 -3.06 17.32
N GLU A 130 5.08 -3.02 16.17
CA GLU A 130 4.66 -1.75 15.56
C GLU A 130 3.68 -1.00 16.48
N SER A 131 2.80 -1.71 17.18
CA SER A 131 1.85 -1.14 18.14
C SER A 131 2.48 -0.42 19.32
N ALA A 132 3.77 -0.67 19.61
CA ALA A 132 4.50 0.07 20.63
C ALA A 132 4.62 1.56 20.29
N SER A 133 4.68 1.91 19.00
CA SER A 133 4.87 3.29 18.53
C SER A 133 3.78 3.81 17.60
N VAL A 134 2.89 2.95 17.09
CA VAL A 134 1.89 3.30 16.09
C VAL A 134 0.48 3.06 16.63
N ILE A 135 -0.42 3.99 16.32
CA ILE A 135 -1.87 3.88 16.60
C ILE A 135 -2.54 3.39 15.30
N PRO A 136 -3.35 2.31 15.33
CA PRO A 136 -4.03 1.81 14.14
C PRO A 136 -5.11 2.75 13.65
N GLY A 137 -5.35 2.75 12.33
CA GLY A 137 -6.54 3.28 11.71
C GLY A 137 -7.75 2.36 11.88
N ARG A 138 -8.93 2.81 11.38
CA ARG A 138 -10.18 2.05 11.49
C ARG A 138 -11.04 2.13 10.22
N GLU A 139 -10.63 2.91 9.23
CA GLU A 139 -11.44 3.20 8.06
C GLU A 139 -10.93 2.50 6.82
N VAL A 140 -11.84 1.88 6.09
CA VAL A 140 -11.60 1.34 4.75
C VAL A 140 -11.76 2.48 3.75
N VAL A 141 -10.68 2.92 3.13
CA VAL A 141 -10.59 4.11 2.28
C VAL A 141 -10.44 3.75 0.81
N THR A 142 -11.27 4.37 -0.03
CA THR A 142 -11.13 4.40 -1.49
C THR A 142 -11.22 5.83 -1.96
N TYR A 143 -10.62 6.14 -3.13
CA TYR A 143 -10.74 7.45 -3.78
C TYR A 143 -10.95 7.28 -5.29
N ASP A 144 -11.47 8.30 -5.94
CA ASP A 144 -11.62 8.34 -7.39
C ASP A 144 -10.38 9.02 -8.01
N CYS A 145 -9.79 8.36 -8.99
CA CYS A 145 -8.65 8.84 -9.76
C CYS A 145 -9.06 8.91 -11.24
N GLU A 146 -9.73 9.99 -11.63
CA GLU A 146 -10.17 10.21 -13.02
C GLU A 146 -11.04 9.05 -13.56
N GLY A 147 -11.97 8.59 -12.74
CA GLY A 147 -12.88 7.49 -13.07
C GLY A 147 -12.34 6.10 -12.75
N LEU A 148 -11.10 5.98 -12.26
CA LEU A 148 -10.55 4.74 -11.70
C LEU A 148 -10.71 4.77 -10.17
N LYS A 149 -11.44 3.81 -9.60
CA LYS A 149 -11.57 3.69 -8.14
C LYS A 149 -10.35 2.99 -7.55
N VAL A 150 -9.63 3.69 -6.68
CA VAL A 150 -8.41 3.17 -6.05
C VAL A 150 -8.65 2.86 -4.57
N GLY A 151 -8.29 1.66 -4.12
CA GLY A 151 -8.32 1.24 -2.72
C GLY A 151 -6.98 1.45 -2.02
N CYS A 152 -7.01 1.83 -0.74
CA CYS A 152 -5.83 2.06 0.09
C CYS A 152 -5.59 0.90 1.06
N ALA A 153 -4.35 0.40 1.09
CA ALA A 153 -3.85 -0.56 2.06
C ALA A 153 -2.36 -0.27 2.32
N ILE A 154 -1.79 -0.75 3.42
CA ILE A 154 -0.35 -0.60 3.74
C ILE A 154 0.21 -1.92 4.26
N CYS A 155 1.20 -2.47 3.57
CA CYS A 155 2.14 -3.51 4.01
C CYS A 155 1.49 -4.73 4.70
N TYR A 156 1.47 -4.77 6.04
CA TYR A 156 0.93 -5.89 6.81
C TYR A 156 -0.55 -6.14 6.57
N ASP A 157 -1.30 -5.13 6.10
CA ASP A 157 -2.68 -5.28 5.63
C ASP A 157 -2.80 -6.40 4.59
N LEU A 158 -1.74 -6.66 3.79
CA LEU A 158 -1.70 -7.73 2.78
C LEU A 158 -2.10 -9.12 3.32
N ARG A 159 -1.93 -9.36 4.63
CA ARG A 159 -2.23 -10.66 5.24
C ARG A 159 -3.70 -10.83 5.62
N PHE A 160 -4.50 -9.79 5.51
CA PHE A 160 -5.90 -9.74 5.96
C PHE A 160 -6.85 -9.60 4.77
N PRO A 161 -7.31 -10.72 4.17
CA PRO A 161 -8.15 -10.71 2.97
C PRO A 161 -9.44 -9.90 3.15
N GLU A 162 -9.93 -9.77 4.38
CA GLU A 162 -11.17 -9.04 4.72
C GLU A 162 -11.09 -7.57 4.30
N LEU A 163 -9.93 -6.92 4.45
CA LEU A 163 -9.74 -5.53 4.00
C LEU A 163 -9.87 -5.43 2.48
N PHE A 164 -9.25 -6.35 1.74
CA PHE A 164 -9.26 -6.35 0.28
C PHE A 164 -10.67 -6.65 -0.26
N GLN A 165 -11.39 -7.57 0.38
CA GLN A 165 -12.79 -7.82 0.08
C GLN A 165 -13.67 -6.59 0.34
N ALA A 166 -13.41 -5.85 1.43
CA ALA A 166 -14.12 -4.60 1.71
C ALA A 166 -13.80 -3.50 0.69
N LEU A 167 -12.55 -3.39 0.23
CA LEU A 167 -12.14 -2.47 -0.83
C LEU A 167 -12.81 -2.81 -2.16
N ALA A 168 -12.84 -4.10 -2.54
CA ALA A 168 -13.54 -4.57 -3.73
C ALA A 168 -15.05 -4.28 -3.66
N ALA A 169 -15.69 -4.51 -2.51
CA ALA A 169 -17.11 -4.20 -2.27
C ALA A 169 -17.41 -2.69 -2.38
N LYS A 170 -16.43 -1.82 -2.09
CA LYS A 170 -16.51 -0.37 -2.33
C LYS A 170 -16.21 0.01 -3.80
N GLY A 171 -16.02 -0.96 -4.69
CA GLY A 171 -15.81 -0.78 -6.11
C GLY A 171 -14.37 -0.51 -6.53
N ALA A 172 -13.38 -0.83 -5.70
CA ALA A 172 -11.98 -0.68 -6.09
C ALA A 172 -11.68 -1.45 -7.39
N GLU A 173 -10.92 -0.81 -8.27
CA GLU A 173 -10.46 -1.34 -9.57
C GLU A 173 -8.93 -1.44 -9.61
N LEU A 174 -8.27 -0.64 -8.78
CA LEU A 174 -6.85 -0.70 -8.44
C LEU A 174 -6.72 -0.70 -6.93
N ILE A 175 -5.82 -1.51 -6.37
CA ILE A 175 -5.47 -1.45 -4.95
C ILE A 175 -4.00 -1.08 -4.83
N ALA A 176 -3.70 -0.04 -4.06
CA ALA A 176 -2.35 0.40 -3.74
C ALA A 176 -1.92 -0.18 -2.39
N LEU A 177 -0.72 -0.78 -2.36
CA LEU A 177 -0.14 -1.39 -1.18
C LEU A 177 1.32 -0.95 -0.96
N PRO A 178 1.57 0.29 -0.53
CA PRO A 178 2.90 0.69 -0.05
C PRO A 178 3.43 -0.27 1.01
N SER A 179 4.69 -0.74 0.86
CA SER A 179 5.19 -1.81 1.73
C SER A 179 6.66 -1.66 2.11
N SER A 180 6.99 -2.25 3.27
CA SER A 180 8.36 -2.46 3.76
C SER A 180 8.47 -3.90 4.29
N PHE A 181 8.37 -4.88 3.39
CA PHE A 181 8.44 -6.30 3.75
C PHE A 181 9.85 -6.69 4.15
N THR A 182 9.99 -7.49 5.20
CA THR A 182 11.28 -8.06 5.58
C THR A 182 11.79 -8.98 4.45
N LEU A 183 13.11 -9.05 4.28
CA LEU A 183 13.73 -9.90 3.26
C LEU A 183 13.24 -11.36 3.37
N GLN A 184 13.18 -11.89 4.60
CA GLN A 184 12.81 -13.29 4.86
C GLN A 184 11.38 -13.60 4.42
N THR A 185 10.40 -12.82 4.87
CA THR A 185 9.00 -13.06 4.49
C THR A 185 8.69 -12.62 3.07
N GLY A 186 9.43 -11.63 2.56
CA GLY A 186 9.24 -11.10 1.22
C GLY A 186 9.54 -12.13 0.15
N LYS A 187 10.70 -12.79 0.22
CA LYS A 187 11.09 -13.79 -0.79
C LYS A 187 10.12 -14.96 -0.91
N ASP A 188 9.40 -15.32 0.15
CA ASP A 188 8.51 -16.48 0.16
C ASP A 188 7.03 -16.08 -0.02
N HIS A 189 6.61 -14.89 0.42
CA HIS A 189 5.19 -14.53 0.49
C HIS A 189 4.78 -13.39 -0.45
N TRP A 190 5.69 -12.50 -0.84
CA TRP A 190 5.34 -11.25 -1.50
C TRP A 190 4.56 -11.43 -2.80
N ASP A 191 5.16 -12.13 -3.76
CA ASP A 191 4.56 -12.33 -5.07
C ASP A 191 3.25 -13.12 -4.97
N VAL A 192 3.24 -14.17 -4.12
CA VAL A 192 2.08 -15.04 -3.93
C VAL A 192 0.90 -14.24 -3.37
N LEU A 193 1.12 -13.46 -2.30
CA LEU A 193 0.04 -12.71 -1.66
C LEU A 193 -0.46 -11.55 -2.55
N CYS A 194 0.44 -10.80 -3.21
CA CYS A 194 0.03 -9.73 -4.12
C CYS A 194 -0.84 -10.25 -5.26
N ARG A 195 -0.44 -11.36 -5.87
CA ARG A 195 -1.20 -12.05 -6.91
C ARG A 195 -2.54 -12.59 -6.40
N ALA A 196 -2.55 -13.20 -5.21
CA ALA A 196 -3.76 -13.71 -4.60
C ALA A 196 -4.78 -12.57 -4.37
N ARG A 197 -4.34 -11.41 -3.85
CA ARG A 197 -5.22 -10.25 -3.67
C ARG A 197 -5.77 -9.74 -5.00
N ALA A 198 -4.93 -9.63 -6.04
CA ALA A 198 -5.38 -9.24 -7.37
C ALA A 198 -6.46 -10.18 -7.92
N ILE A 199 -6.26 -11.50 -7.80
CA ILE A 199 -7.17 -12.54 -8.30
C ILE A 199 -8.51 -12.52 -7.54
N GLU A 200 -8.47 -12.55 -6.20
CA GLU A 200 -9.67 -12.69 -5.37
C GLU A 200 -10.57 -11.45 -5.37
N THR A 201 -10.00 -10.28 -5.70
CA THR A 201 -10.72 -9.01 -5.78
C THR A 201 -11.00 -8.57 -7.22
N GLU A 202 -10.41 -9.25 -8.20
CA GLU A 202 -10.48 -8.91 -9.61
C GLU A 202 -10.12 -7.44 -9.86
N THR A 203 -8.97 -7.01 -9.27
CA THR A 203 -8.44 -5.65 -9.37
C THR A 203 -7.02 -5.65 -9.89
N TYR A 204 -6.59 -4.53 -10.47
CA TYR A 204 -5.16 -4.25 -10.55
C TYR A 204 -4.58 -4.10 -9.14
N PHE A 205 -3.31 -4.44 -8.97
CA PHE A 205 -2.63 -4.40 -7.69
C PHE A 205 -1.26 -3.73 -7.84
N ALA A 206 -1.06 -2.57 -7.21
CA ALA A 206 0.17 -1.80 -7.26
C ALA A 206 0.88 -1.84 -5.91
N ALA A 207 2.01 -2.51 -5.85
CA ALA A 207 2.73 -2.82 -4.63
C ALA A 207 4.18 -2.30 -4.66
N PRO A 208 4.40 -0.99 -4.38
CA PRO A 208 5.74 -0.45 -4.18
C PRO A 208 6.36 -0.96 -2.89
N GLY A 209 7.65 -1.28 -2.91
CA GLY A 209 8.38 -1.85 -1.78
C GLY A 209 9.65 -1.09 -1.41
N GLN A 210 9.95 -1.02 -0.11
CA GLN A 210 11.29 -0.66 0.37
C GLN A 210 12.26 -1.78 0.02
N CYS A 211 13.46 -1.42 -0.46
CA CYS A 211 14.56 -2.34 -0.74
C CYS A 211 15.77 -2.05 0.16
N GLY A 212 16.80 -2.88 0.08
CA GLY A 212 18.07 -2.66 0.77
C GLY A 212 17.99 -2.88 2.28
N SER A 213 18.52 -1.95 3.07
CA SER A 213 18.58 -2.12 4.53
C SER A 213 18.54 -0.79 5.27
N PHE A 214 18.14 -0.85 6.54
CA PHE A 214 18.16 0.27 7.50
C PHE A 214 18.68 -0.20 8.86
N ILE A 215 19.07 0.75 9.71
CA ILE A 215 19.52 0.47 11.08
C ILE A 215 18.34 0.63 12.04
N ALA A 216 17.97 -0.48 12.67
CA ALA A 216 16.94 -0.55 13.69
C ALA A 216 17.49 -0.20 15.09
N PRO A 217 16.63 -0.08 16.13
CA PRO A 217 17.09 0.10 17.51
C PRO A 217 18.10 -0.98 17.92
N GLY A 218 19.10 -0.60 18.73
CA GLY A 218 20.19 -1.50 19.12
C GLY A 218 21.28 -1.67 18.06
N ASN A 219 21.31 -0.81 17.05
CA ASN A 219 22.26 -0.85 15.92
C ASN A 219 22.15 -2.13 15.04
N GLU A 220 20.99 -2.77 15.08
CA GLU A 220 20.69 -3.95 14.27
C GLU A 220 20.43 -3.54 12.82
N ARG A 221 21.10 -4.20 11.86
CA ARG A 221 20.83 -4.02 10.43
C ARG A 221 19.68 -4.92 10.01
N ARG A 222 18.60 -4.33 9.51
CA ARG A 222 17.43 -5.04 8.96
C ARG A 222 17.32 -4.83 7.46
N PHE A 223 16.95 -5.91 6.77
CA PHE A 223 16.84 -5.93 5.31
C PHE A 223 15.39 -5.96 4.88
N THR A 224 15.11 -5.26 3.78
CA THR A 224 13.82 -5.23 3.12
C THR A 224 13.92 -5.88 1.73
N TYR A 225 12.81 -6.49 1.31
CA TYR A 225 12.79 -7.36 0.14
C TYR A 225 12.83 -6.61 -1.19
N GLY A 226 12.19 -5.45 -1.28
CA GLY A 226 12.02 -4.75 -2.55
C GLY A 226 11.05 -5.46 -3.48
N HIS A 227 11.43 -5.62 -4.75
CA HIS A 227 10.66 -6.29 -5.79
C HIS A 227 9.26 -5.68 -5.95
N SER A 228 9.22 -4.33 -5.99
CA SER A 228 8.01 -3.59 -6.29
C SER A 228 7.35 -4.13 -7.55
N LEU A 229 6.03 -4.37 -7.51
CA LEU A 229 5.34 -5.03 -8.61
C LEU A 229 3.97 -4.40 -8.90
N ILE A 230 3.50 -4.66 -10.13
CA ILE A 230 2.13 -4.40 -10.54
C ILE A 230 1.57 -5.73 -11.06
N ALA A 231 0.43 -6.16 -10.53
CA ALA A 231 -0.31 -7.31 -11.01
C ALA A 231 -1.61 -6.89 -11.68
N ASP A 232 -2.05 -7.65 -12.69
CA ASP A 232 -3.34 -7.48 -13.35
C ASP A 232 -4.47 -8.24 -12.62
N PRO A 233 -5.74 -8.03 -12.97
CA PRO A 233 -6.87 -8.72 -12.33
C PRO A 233 -6.88 -10.25 -12.47
N TRP A 234 -6.08 -10.80 -13.39
CA TRP A 234 -5.90 -12.24 -13.58
C TRP A 234 -4.76 -12.80 -12.72
N GLY A 235 -4.02 -11.92 -12.03
CA GLY A 235 -2.90 -12.26 -11.17
C GLY A 235 -1.55 -12.39 -11.90
N HIS A 236 -1.45 -11.95 -13.16
CA HIS A 236 -0.15 -11.86 -13.82
C HIS A 236 0.62 -10.65 -13.28
N ILE A 237 1.90 -10.84 -12.98
CA ILE A 237 2.81 -9.72 -12.71
C ILE A 237 3.18 -9.09 -14.04
N ILE A 238 2.63 -7.91 -14.32
CA ILE A 238 2.80 -7.19 -15.59
C ILE A 238 3.94 -6.17 -15.57
N ALA A 239 4.46 -5.85 -14.37
CA ALA A 239 5.70 -5.10 -14.18
C ALA A 239 6.31 -5.44 -12.81
N LYS A 240 7.63 -5.52 -12.74
CA LYS A 240 8.36 -5.81 -11.50
C LYS A 240 9.74 -5.15 -11.52
N SER A 241 10.13 -4.51 -10.41
CA SER A 241 11.49 -4.01 -10.20
C SER A 241 12.44 -5.15 -9.84
N SER A 242 13.68 -5.07 -10.30
CA SER A 242 14.79 -5.91 -9.83
C SER A 242 15.34 -5.40 -8.48
N ASP A 243 16.46 -5.93 -8.03
CA ASP A 243 17.17 -5.42 -6.86
C ASP A 243 17.62 -3.95 -7.05
N GLY A 244 17.71 -3.24 -5.93
CA GLY A 244 18.14 -1.84 -5.89
C GLY A 244 17.00 -0.84 -6.07
N GLU A 245 17.37 0.45 -6.13
CA GLU A 245 16.40 1.54 -6.22
C GLU A 245 15.98 1.80 -7.67
N GLY A 246 14.68 2.02 -7.87
CA GLY A 246 14.13 2.22 -9.21
C GLY A 246 12.62 2.36 -9.21
N PHE A 247 12.03 1.96 -10.32
CA PHE A 247 10.58 1.93 -10.49
C PHE A 247 10.18 0.89 -11.53
N ALA A 248 8.92 0.46 -11.48
CA ALA A 248 8.29 -0.36 -12.51
C ALA A 248 7.00 0.32 -12.97
N CYS A 249 6.70 0.21 -14.27
CA CYS A 249 5.53 0.85 -14.88
C CYS A 249 4.70 -0.14 -15.68
N ALA A 250 3.38 0.04 -15.66
CA ALA A 250 2.45 -0.73 -16.48
C ALA A 250 1.27 0.15 -16.92
N ARG A 251 0.56 -0.29 -17.97
CA ARG A 251 -0.72 0.30 -18.37
C ARG A 251 -1.87 -0.49 -17.79
N ILE A 252 -2.85 0.22 -17.24
CA ILE A 252 -4.15 -0.35 -16.85
C ILE A 252 -5.05 -0.42 -18.08
N ASP A 253 -5.59 -1.61 -18.33
CA ASP A 253 -6.61 -1.86 -19.34
C ASP A 253 -7.95 -2.14 -18.67
N MET A 254 -8.85 -1.17 -18.72
CA MET A 254 -10.19 -1.29 -18.10
C MET A 254 -11.11 -2.25 -18.87
N ALA A 255 -10.85 -2.49 -20.16
CA ALA A 255 -11.60 -3.49 -20.91
C ALA A 255 -11.24 -4.91 -20.41
N PHE A 256 -9.95 -5.17 -20.17
CA PHE A 256 -9.47 -6.42 -19.59
C PHE A 256 -10.02 -6.66 -18.18
N LEU A 257 -10.02 -5.64 -17.32
CA LEU A 257 -10.61 -5.74 -15.98
C LEU A 257 -12.10 -6.14 -16.05
N LYS A 258 -12.88 -5.49 -16.92
CA LYS A 258 -14.29 -5.82 -17.14
C LYS A 258 -14.48 -7.24 -17.67
N GLN A 259 -13.60 -7.68 -18.58
CA GLN A 259 -13.61 -9.04 -19.11
C GLN A 259 -13.35 -10.08 -18.03
N CYS A 260 -12.35 -9.85 -17.13
CA CYS A 260 -12.08 -10.73 -15.99
C CYS A 260 -13.31 -10.87 -15.09
N ARG A 261 -13.91 -9.76 -14.68
CA ARG A 261 -15.12 -9.72 -13.82
C ARG A 261 -16.33 -10.38 -14.46
N ALA A 262 -16.49 -10.25 -15.79
CA ALA A 262 -17.58 -10.93 -16.50
C ALA A 262 -17.33 -12.43 -16.67
N GLY A 263 -16.06 -12.83 -16.81
CA GLY A 263 -15.69 -14.23 -17.00
C GLY A 263 -15.76 -15.08 -15.73
N ILE A 264 -15.36 -14.51 -14.59
CA ILE A 264 -15.41 -15.18 -13.27
C ILE A 264 -16.04 -14.22 -12.26
N PRO A 265 -17.37 -14.04 -12.22
CA PRO A 265 -18.01 -12.99 -11.41
C PRO A 265 -18.00 -13.34 -9.91
N VAL A 266 -16.81 -13.30 -9.29
CA VAL A 266 -16.59 -13.66 -7.87
C VAL A 266 -17.47 -12.86 -6.94
N ALA A 267 -17.64 -11.56 -7.21
CA ALA A 267 -18.48 -10.69 -6.39
C ALA A 267 -19.96 -11.13 -6.38
N ASP A 268 -20.47 -11.64 -7.52
CA ASP A 268 -21.85 -12.08 -7.64
C ASP A 268 -22.06 -13.48 -7.03
N HIS A 269 -21.05 -14.33 -7.08
CA HIS A 269 -21.10 -15.69 -6.53
C HIS A 269 -20.79 -15.74 -5.03
N LYS A 270 -20.35 -14.65 -4.42
CA LYS A 270 -20.05 -14.58 -2.98
C LYS A 270 -21.32 -14.81 -2.15
N VAL A 271 -21.31 -15.85 -1.29
CA VAL A 271 -22.43 -16.20 -0.39
C VAL A 271 -22.14 -15.73 1.04
N ILE A 272 -20.93 -16.04 1.56
CA ILE A 272 -20.55 -15.65 2.93
C ILE A 272 -20.28 -14.15 2.98
N GLY A 273 -20.86 -13.48 4.00
CA GLY A 273 -20.72 -12.02 4.21
C GLY A 273 -21.70 -11.15 3.40
N ARG A 274 -22.59 -11.73 2.59
CA ARG A 274 -23.88 -11.11 2.27
C ARG A 274 -24.80 -11.29 3.48
N GLU A 275 -25.71 -10.35 3.75
CA GLU A 275 -26.80 -10.59 4.70
C GLU A 275 -27.56 -11.81 4.19
N MET A 276 -27.29 -12.96 4.80
CA MET A 276 -28.06 -14.17 4.52
C MET A 276 -29.42 -13.93 5.17
N GLU A 277 -30.49 -13.83 4.37
CA GLU A 277 -31.81 -14.11 4.89
C GLU A 277 -31.75 -15.46 5.61
N PRO A 278 -32.32 -15.58 6.82
CA PRO A 278 -32.27 -16.84 7.55
C PRO A 278 -32.83 -17.94 6.64
N VAL A 279 -31.97 -18.90 6.29
CA VAL A 279 -32.39 -20.10 5.54
C VAL A 279 -33.53 -20.71 6.35
N ARG A 280 -34.77 -20.62 5.85
CA ARG A 280 -35.89 -21.35 6.41
C ARG A 280 -35.59 -22.81 6.21
N LEU A 281 -35.08 -23.46 7.24
CA LEU A 281 -34.93 -24.91 7.26
C LEU A 281 -36.30 -25.48 7.00
N GLY A 282 -36.51 -26.04 5.82
CA GLY A 282 -37.72 -26.73 5.46
C GLY A 282 -38.05 -27.73 6.56
N LYS A 283 -39.30 -27.78 7.02
CA LYS A 283 -39.79 -28.78 7.97
C LYS A 283 -39.36 -30.16 7.44
N ARG A 284 -38.62 -30.93 8.24
CA ARG A 284 -38.36 -32.33 7.92
C ARG A 284 -39.71 -32.99 7.64
N PRO A 285 -39.88 -33.80 6.58
CA PRO A 285 -41.07 -34.57 6.40
C PRO A 285 -41.26 -35.45 7.64
N SER A 286 -42.43 -35.39 8.27
CA SER A 286 -42.82 -36.27 9.34
C SER A 286 -42.73 -37.71 8.82
N SER A 287 -41.85 -38.52 9.43
CA SER A 287 -41.84 -39.96 9.23
C SER A 287 -43.20 -40.56 9.59
N GLY A 288 -43.96 -40.98 8.59
CA GLY A 288 -45.10 -41.86 8.75
C GLY A 288 -44.66 -43.31 8.93
#